data_9b7cff208ba29f168e2cdbabc256e8b8
#
_entry.id   9b7cff208ba29f168e2cdbabc256e8b8
#
_cell.length_a   1.000
_cell.length_b   1.000
_cell.length_c   1.000
_cell.angle_alpha   90.00
_cell.angle_beta   90.00
_cell.angle_gamma   90.00
#
_symmetry.space_group_name_H-M   'P 1'
#
loop_
_entity.id
_entity.type
_entity.pdbx_description
1 polymer ?
#
loop_
_entity_poly.entity_id
_entity_poly.type
_entity_poly.pdbx_seq_one_letter_code
_entity_poly.pdbx_strand_id
1 'polypeptide(L)'
;MLFALKSPCVLCYNLTINDVTTMTTELSFIEDTLFPHFRKLTINDLLAYSDFYSRHLAPYADISPANLYSWLDIDGTLEISGIDGGLILKYANPFAHNSTSFLVLKPQIATDDLQRLVEYQRDNKYNLGLREQPIATVSSIIHDFPQNGFTVVPNRDSWEYILDVKAHAELIGREYDSRKRGIQWFEHEHSHEKIDLEYFSHPNDELKNRLYEAISLWQLTAKESETFDDTNREFEALVYAIGTLDTFNRHCIVLTLDSRIFGFGIFAIFDDTAIAGHLKVDYSLRRVFDYATYRLALVLIDLVIP
;
A
#
# COMPACT_ATOMS: atom_id res chain seq x y z
N MET A 1 -2.16 0.04 8.97
CA MET A 1 -2.30 1.50 8.77
C MET A 1 -1.31 1.89 7.69
N LEU A 2 -1.78 2.12 6.48
CA LEU A 2 -0.96 2.48 5.31
C LEU A 2 -0.86 4.01 5.27
N PHE A 3 0.32 4.53 5.03
CA PHE A 3 0.56 5.97 4.92
C PHE A 3 1.00 6.29 3.50
N ALA A 4 0.27 7.15 2.81
CA ALA A 4 0.76 7.84 1.63
C ALA A 4 1.22 9.25 2.06
N LEU A 5 2.48 9.58 1.82
CA LEU A 5 3.09 10.85 2.20
C LEU A 5 3.15 11.73 0.95
N LYS A 6 2.47 12.89 0.95
CA LYS A 6 2.39 13.79 -0.20
C LYS A 6 2.93 15.18 0.12
N SER A 7 3.66 15.77 -0.82
CA SER A 7 3.93 17.22 -0.85
C SER A 7 2.63 17.99 -1.19
N PRO A 8 2.41 19.22 -0.67
CA PRO A 8 1.14 19.96 -0.84
C PRO A 8 1.00 20.57 -2.23
N CYS A 9 0.99 19.76 -3.28
CA CYS A 9 0.61 20.21 -4.61
C CYS A 9 -0.61 19.43 -5.05
N VAL A 10 -1.81 20.01 -4.87
CA VAL A 10 -3.05 19.49 -5.43
C VAL A 10 -3.00 19.70 -6.94
N LEU A 11 -2.38 18.78 -7.66
CA LEU A 11 -2.55 18.64 -9.09
C LEU A 11 -3.76 17.76 -9.34
N CYS A 12 -4.92 18.39 -9.57
CA CYS A 12 -6.01 17.73 -10.27
C CYS A 12 -5.49 17.43 -11.69
N TYR A 13 -5.11 16.19 -11.96
CA TYR A 13 -4.86 15.74 -13.32
C TYR A 13 -6.19 15.77 -14.08
N ASN A 14 -6.36 16.76 -14.94
CA ASN A 14 -7.29 16.67 -16.05
C ASN A 14 -6.67 15.70 -17.06
N LEU A 15 -7.04 14.43 -16.97
CA LEU A 15 -6.75 13.44 -18.02
C LEU A 15 -7.52 13.88 -19.27
N THR A 16 -6.82 14.46 -20.21
CA THR A 16 -7.33 14.67 -21.56
C THR A 16 -7.43 13.32 -22.27
N ILE A 17 -8.57 13.06 -22.89
CA ILE A 17 -9.03 11.81 -23.52
C ILE A 17 -8.13 11.30 -24.69
N ASN A 18 -6.90 11.77 -24.84
CA ASN A 18 -6.04 11.40 -25.97
C ASN A 18 -5.23 10.09 -25.79
N ASP A 19 -5.41 9.35 -24.68
CA ASP A 19 -4.48 8.27 -24.32
C ASP A 19 -5.05 6.83 -24.36
N VAL A 20 -6.24 6.61 -24.93
CA VAL A 20 -6.79 5.22 -24.99
C VAL A 20 -5.89 4.28 -25.78
N THR A 21 -5.20 4.79 -26.82
CA THR A 21 -4.29 3.97 -27.64
C THR A 21 -2.99 3.61 -26.91
N THR A 22 -2.53 4.47 -26.02
CA THR A 22 -1.33 4.22 -25.19
C THR A 22 -1.60 3.21 -24.09
N MET A 23 -2.79 3.25 -23.48
CA MET A 23 -3.20 2.32 -22.42
C MET A 23 -3.25 0.86 -22.86
N THR A 24 -3.69 0.58 -24.11
CA THR A 24 -3.73 -0.80 -24.64
C THR A 24 -2.35 -1.41 -24.78
N THR A 25 -1.34 -0.62 -25.13
CA THR A 25 0.04 -1.11 -25.28
C THR A 25 0.69 -1.41 -23.92
N GLU A 26 0.34 -0.67 -22.86
CA GLU A 26 0.87 -0.86 -21.50
C GLU A 26 0.36 -2.13 -20.81
N LEU A 27 -0.82 -2.59 -21.19
CA LEU A 27 -1.44 -3.82 -20.65
C LEU A 27 -1.26 -5.03 -21.54
N SER A 28 -0.30 -5.00 -22.47
CA SER A 28 -0.03 -6.11 -23.42
C SER A 28 0.28 -7.45 -22.72
N PHE A 29 0.77 -7.41 -21.48
CA PHE A 29 1.07 -8.62 -20.68
C PHE A 29 -0.18 -9.44 -20.30
N ILE A 30 -1.39 -8.88 -20.49
CA ILE A 30 -2.67 -9.52 -20.14
C ILE A 30 -3.59 -9.72 -21.35
N GLU A 31 -3.16 -9.40 -22.58
CA GLU A 31 -3.99 -9.49 -23.79
C GLU A 31 -4.51 -10.90 -24.09
N ASP A 32 -3.82 -11.92 -23.62
CA ASP A 32 -4.20 -13.33 -23.78
C ASP A 32 -5.23 -13.82 -22.76
N THR A 33 -5.54 -13.03 -21.74
CA THR A 33 -6.47 -13.39 -20.67
C THR A 33 -7.45 -12.25 -20.41
N LEU A 34 -8.50 -12.19 -21.23
CA LEU A 34 -9.52 -11.15 -21.14
C LEU A 34 -10.73 -11.64 -20.34
N PHE A 35 -11.36 -10.72 -19.62
CA PHE A 35 -12.58 -10.96 -18.87
C PHE A 35 -13.69 -11.56 -19.78
N PRO A 36 -14.34 -12.66 -19.37
CA PRO A 36 -14.46 -13.18 -17.99
C PRO A 36 -13.44 -14.29 -17.61
N HIS A 37 -12.37 -14.49 -18.37
CA HIS A 37 -11.36 -15.49 -18.05
C HIS A 37 -10.32 -14.92 -17.09
N PHE A 38 -9.90 -15.73 -16.11
CA PHE A 38 -8.90 -15.37 -15.11
C PHE A 38 -7.75 -16.34 -15.16
N ARG A 39 -6.54 -15.87 -14.91
CA ARG A 39 -5.36 -16.68 -14.64
C ARG A 39 -4.68 -16.24 -13.35
N LYS A 40 -3.86 -17.10 -12.77
CA LYS A 40 -3.06 -16.76 -11.61
C LYS A 40 -2.17 -15.55 -11.92
N LEU A 41 -2.14 -14.59 -11.00
CA LEU A 41 -1.22 -13.46 -11.09
C LEU A 41 0.20 -13.90 -10.76
N THR A 42 1.18 -13.36 -11.48
CA THR A 42 2.60 -13.61 -11.26
C THR A 42 3.32 -12.32 -10.87
N ILE A 43 4.50 -12.45 -10.28
CA ILE A 43 5.33 -11.29 -9.96
C ILE A 43 5.71 -10.47 -11.21
N ASN A 44 5.88 -11.14 -12.37
CA ASN A 44 6.15 -10.45 -13.63
C ASN A 44 4.96 -9.60 -14.10
N ASP A 45 3.73 -10.02 -13.81
CA ASP A 45 2.54 -9.22 -14.11
C ASP A 45 2.53 -7.94 -13.27
N LEU A 46 2.92 -8.02 -12.00
CA LEU A 46 3.00 -6.85 -11.12
C LEU A 46 4.14 -5.90 -11.51
N LEU A 47 5.25 -6.43 -12.00
CA LEU A 47 6.32 -5.60 -12.55
C LEU A 47 5.86 -4.86 -13.81
N ALA A 48 5.16 -5.55 -14.72
CA ALA A 48 4.58 -4.93 -15.90
C ALA A 48 3.45 -3.93 -15.56
N TYR A 49 2.65 -4.24 -14.53
CA TYR A 49 1.62 -3.34 -14.01
C TYR A 49 2.20 -2.06 -13.36
N SER A 50 3.46 -2.08 -12.93
CA SER A 50 4.08 -0.95 -12.22
C SER A 50 4.08 0.35 -13.04
N ASP A 51 4.34 0.26 -14.34
CA ASP A 51 4.32 1.40 -15.24
C ASP A 51 2.90 1.96 -15.43
N PHE A 52 1.92 1.07 -15.59
CA PHE A 52 0.51 1.46 -15.68
C PHE A 52 0.03 2.11 -14.37
N TYR A 53 0.38 1.52 -13.22
CA TYR A 53 0.06 2.09 -11.92
C TYR A 53 0.65 3.49 -11.75
N SER A 54 1.94 3.66 -12.01
CA SER A 54 2.63 4.95 -11.85
C SER A 54 1.97 6.06 -12.65
N ARG A 55 1.57 5.79 -13.89
CA ARG A 55 0.99 6.81 -14.79
C ARG A 55 -0.49 7.08 -14.55
N HIS A 56 -1.26 6.10 -14.10
CA HIS A 56 -2.72 6.17 -14.15
C HIS A 56 -3.42 6.01 -12.81
N LEU A 57 -2.78 5.35 -11.83
CA LEU A 57 -3.43 4.97 -10.59
C LEU A 57 -2.71 5.47 -9.33
N ALA A 58 -1.47 5.95 -9.45
CA ALA A 58 -0.78 6.55 -8.31
C ALA A 58 -1.55 7.81 -7.83
N PRO A 59 -1.57 8.09 -6.54
CA PRO A 59 -0.76 7.49 -5.46
C PRO A 59 -1.54 6.55 -4.51
N TYR A 60 -2.49 5.77 -4.99
CA TYR A 60 -3.25 4.86 -4.11
C TYR A 60 -2.36 3.73 -3.58
N ALA A 61 -2.14 3.69 -2.27
CA ALA A 61 -1.20 2.77 -1.64
C ALA A 61 -1.65 1.31 -1.74
N ASP A 62 -2.93 1.02 -1.50
CA ASP A 62 -3.46 -0.34 -1.46
C ASP A 62 -3.35 -1.07 -2.79
N ILE A 63 -3.39 -0.34 -3.91
CA ILE A 63 -3.29 -0.90 -5.25
C ILE A 63 -1.89 -0.75 -5.86
N SER A 64 -0.89 -0.30 -5.11
CA SER A 64 0.49 -0.31 -5.58
C SER A 64 0.98 -1.74 -5.81
N PRO A 65 1.83 -1.99 -6.83
CA PRO A 65 2.30 -3.34 -7.16
C PRO A 65 2.87 -4.08 -5.97
N ALA A 66 3.66 -3.38 -5.17
CA ALA A 66 4.31 -3.92 -4.00
C ALA A 66 3.32 -4.32 -2.90
N ASN A 67 2.28 -3.51 -2.65
CA ASN A 67 1.28 -3.80 -1.64
C ASN A 67 0.31 -4.88 -2.10
N LEU A 68 -0.10 -4.89 -3.36
CA LEU A 68 -0.88 -5.98 -3.93
C LEU A 68 -0.20 -7.33 -3.70
N TYR A 69 1.11 -7.42 -3.98
CA TYR A 69 1.86 -8.65 -3.75
C TYR A 69 1.93 -9.03 -2.26
N SER A 70 2.21 -8.07 -1.40
CA SER A 70 2.43 -8.34 0.02
C SER A 70 1.15 -8.70 0.77
N TRP A 71 -0.01 -8.12 0.39
CA TRP A 71 -1.24 -8.23 1.16
C TRP A 71 -2.30 -9.13 0.53
N LEU A 72 -2.38 -9.20 -0.80
CA LEU A 72 -3.45 -9.95 -1.47
C LEU A 72 -3.01 -11.33 -1.95
N ASP A 73 -1.73 -11.57 -2.20
CA ASP A 73 -1.24 -12.87 -2.68
C ASP A 73 -0.72 -13.80 -1.58
N ILE A 74 -0.97 -13.47 -0.30
CA ILE A 74 -0.53 -14.27 0.85
C ILE A 74 -0.92 -15.75 0.67
N ASP A 75 -2.14 -16.03 0.22
CA ASP A 75 -2.62 -17.39 -0.01
C ASP A 75 -2.30 -17.91 -1.43
N GLY A 76 -1.61 -17.15 -2.27
CA GLY A 76 -1.34 -17.49 -3.67
C GLY A 76 -2.61 -17.66 -4.51
N THR A 77 -3.71 -17.01 -4.12
CA THR A 77 -5.03 -17.12 -4.76
C THR A 77 -5.36 -15.96 -5.67
N LEU A 78 -4.47 -14.98 -5.77
CA LEU A 78 -4.69 -13.78 -6.59
C LEU A 78 -4.69 -14.13 -8.06
N GLU A 79 -5.82 -13.86 -8.72
CA GLU A 79 -6.02 -14.06 -10.15
C GLU A 79 -6.25 -12.72 -10.84
N ILE A 80 -5.86 -12.65 -12.12
CA ILE A 80 -5.91 -11.43 -12.92
C ILE A 80 -6.65 -11.70 -14.24
N SER A 81 -7.36 -10.68 -14.71
CA SER A 81 -7.99 -10.64 -16.02
C SER A 81 -7.88 -9.24 -16.62
N GLY A 82 -7.68 -9.14 -17.93
CA GLY A 82 -7.74 -7.87 -18.66
C GLY A 82 -9.19 -7.43 -18.88
N ILE A 83 -9.40 -6.11 -18.79
CA ILE A 83 -10.62 -5.44 -19.21
C ILE A 83 -10.22 -4.21 -20.02
N ASP A 84 -11.09 -3.71 -20.88
CA ASP A 84 -10.78 -2.55 -21.71
C ASP A 84 -10.22 -1.37 -20.89
N GLY A 85 -8.95 -1.02 -21.14
CA GLY A 85 -8.23 0.05 -20.43
C GLY A 85 -7.94 -0.22 -18.95
N GLY A 86 -7.91 -1.48 -18.51
CA GLY A 86 -7.61 -1.82 -17.12
C GLY A 86 -7.51 -3.32 -16.82
N LEU A 87 -7.52 -3.64 -15.55
CA LEU A 87 -7.40 -5.00 -15.02
C LEU A 87 -8.50 -5.28 -13.99
N ILE A 88 -8.86 -6.55 -13.85
CA ILE A 88 -9.69 -7.05 -12.74
C ILE A 88 -8.84 -8.03 -11.95
N LEU A 89 -8.72 -7.81 -10.65
CA LEU A 89 -8.18 -8.77 -9.70
C LEU A 89 -9.31 -9.54 -9.03
N LYS A 90 -9.13 -10.84 -8.89
CA LYS A 90 -9.99 -11.74 -8.14
C LYS A 90 -9.17 -12.44 -7.07
N TYR A 91 -9.58 -12.38 -5.82
CA TYR A 91 -8.82 -12.91 -4.69
C TYR A 91 -9.73 -13.41 -3.56
N ALA A 92 -9.20 -14.33 -2.74
CA ALA A 92 -9.84 -14.69 -1.48
C ALA A 92 -9.81 -13.49 -0.55
N ASN A 93 -10.98 -13.12 0.01
CA ASN A 93 -11.04 -11.98 0.91
C ASN A 93 -10.33 -12.31 2.23
N PRO A 94 -9.23 -11.62 2.58
CA PRO A 94 -8.50 -11.92 3.79
C PRO A 94 -9.28 -11.63 5.08
N PHE A 95 -10.33 -10.79 5.01
CA PHE A 95 -11.13 -10.36 6.16
C PHE A 95 -12.53 -11.01 6.23
N ALA A 96 -12.87 -11.88 5.26
CA ALA A 96 -14.16 -12.57 5.25
C ALA A 96 -13.98 -14.01 4.76
N HIS A 97 -13.99 -14.97 5.70
CA HIS A 97 -13.82 -16.37 5.41
C HIS A 97 -14.76 -16.85 4.27
N ASN A 98 -14.19 -17.58 3.32
CA ASN A 98 -14.89 -18.17 2.17
C ASN A 98 -15.57 -17.16 1.23
N SER A 99 -15.14 -15.92 1.20
CA SER A 99 -15.62 -14.94 0.23
C SER A 99 -14.57 -14.58 -0.81
N THR A 100 -15.00 -14.47 -2.06
CA THR A 100 -14.18 -13.96 -3.16
C THR A 100 -14.47 -12.48 -3.33
N SER A 101 -13.42 -11.69 -3.41
CA SER A 101 -13.49 -10.25 -3.68
C SER A 101 -12.93 -9.90 -5.05
N PHE A 102 -13.39 -8.79 -5.57
CA PHE A 102 -12.99 -8.26 -6.87
C PHE A 102 -12.57 -6.80 -6.73
N LEU A 103 -11.47 -6.44 -7.38
CA LEU A 103 -10.92 -5.10 -7.43
C LEU A 103 -10.67 -4.75 -8.90
N VAL A 104 -11.19 -3.61 -9.35
CA VAL A 104 -10.98 -3.12 -10.72
C VAL A 104 -9.89 -2.05 -10.71
N LEU A 105 -8.80 -2.31 -11.40
CA LEU A 105 -7.67 -1.41 -11.54
C LEU A 105 -7.78 -0.69 -12.89
N LYS A 106 -8.46 0.44 -12.88
CA LYS A 106 -8.75 1.25 -14.07
C LYS A 106 -8.85 2.72 -13.66
N PRO A 107 -8.30 3.67 -14.43
CA PRO A 107 -8.39 5.10 -14.10
C PRO A 107 -9.82 5.61 -13.95
N GLN A 108 -10.71 5.12 -14.82
CA GLN A 108 -12.15 5.38 -14.77
C GLN A 108 -12.91 4.10 -15.09
N ILE A 109 -13.73 3.66 -14.15
CA ILE A 109 -14.59 2.48 -14.30
C ILE A 109 -15.90 2.92 -14.99
N ALA A 110 -16.28 2.25 -16.05
CA ALA A 110 -17.56 2.48 -16.71
C ALA A 110 -18.69 1.68 -16.04
N THR A 111 -19.94 2.15 -16.18
CA THR A 111 -21.12 1.42 -15.70
C THR A 111 -21.22 0.02 -16.31
N ASP A 112 -20.89 -0.12 -17.60
CA ASP A 112 -20.90 -1.41 -18.30
C ASP A 112 -19.89 -2.39 -17.73
N ASP A 113 -18.71 -1.91 -17.30
CA ASP A 113 -17.71 -2.74 -16.62
C ASP A 113 -18.28 -3.35 -15.34
N LEU A 114 -18.98 -2.54 -14.54
CA LEU A 114 -19.60 -2.99 -13.31
C LEU A 114 -20.77 -3.97 -13.58
N GLN A 115 -21.60 -3.69 -14.58
CA GLN A 115 -22.71 -4.57 -14.94
C GLN A 115 -22.21 -5.94 -15.37
N ARG A 116 -21.22 -5.99 -16.27
CA ARG A 116 -20.57 -7.23 -16.71
C ARG A 116 -19.98 -8.01 -15.55
N LEU A 117 -19.30 -7.31 -14.60
CA LEU A 117 -18.72 -7.95 -13.43
C LEU A 117 -19.80 -8.51 -12.49
N VAL A 118 -20.88 -7.78 -12.23
CA VAL A 118 -21.99 -8.25 -11.39
C VAL A 118 -22.72 -9.44 -12.02
N GLU A 119 -22.90 -9.46 -13.34
CA GLU A 119 -23.43 -10.61 -14.07
C GLU A 119 -22.53 -11.84 -13.88
N TYR A 120 -21.23 -11.67 -14.08
CA TYR A 120 -20.24 -12.73 -13.85
C TYR A 120 -20.28 -13.25 -12.39
N GLN A 121 -20.34 -12.35 -11.42
CA GLN A 121 -20.44 -12.73 -10.00
C GLN A 121 -21.70 -13.52 -9.71
N ARG A 122 -22.85 -13.10 -10.28
CA ARG A 122 -24.13 -13.80 -10.11
C ARG A 122 -24.10 -15.20 -10.70
N ASP A 123 -23.60 -15.34 -11.92
CA ASP A 123 -23.53 -16.62 -12.64
C ASP A 123 -22.62 -17.62 -11.93
N ASN A 124 -21.57 -17.13 -11.30
CA ASN A 124 -20.60 -17.94 -10.54
C ASN A 124 -20.90 -18.02 -9.03
N LYS A 125 -22.03 -17.47 -8.57
CA LYS A 125 -22.48 -17.48 -7.17
C LYS A 125 -21.51 -16.82 -6.20
N TYR A 126 -20.80 -15.79 -6.65
CA TYR A 126 -19.97 -14.94 -5.80
C TYR A 126 -20.82 -13.87 -5.10
N ASN A 127 -20.28 -13.26 -4.06
CA ASN A 127 -20.85 -12.07 -3.46
C ASN A 127 -20.86 -10.93 -4.48
N LEU A 128 -21.97 -10.23 -4.59
CA LEU A 128 -22.10 -9.14 -5.56
C LEU A 128 -21.41 -7.88 -5.06
N GLY A 129 -20.71 -7.23 -5.97
CA GLY A 129 -20.11 -5.91 -5.77
C GLY A 129 -18.58 -5.89 -5.84
N LEU A 130 -18.07 -4.68 -5.76
CA LEU A 130 -16.63 -4.39 -5.64
C LEU A 130 -16.32 -4.04 -4.19
N ARG A 131 -15.12 -4.38 -3.76
CA ARG A 131 -14.64 -4.01 -2.44
C ARG A 131 -13.48 -3.02 -2.58
N GLU A 132 -13.52 -1.99 -1.73
CA GLU A 132 -12.39 -1.08 -1.51
C GLU A 132 -11.86 -0.37 -2.77
N GLN A 133 -12.80 0.06 -3.65
CA GLN A 133 -12.42 0.82 -4.83
C GLN A 133 -11.99 2.25 -4.45
N PRO A 134 -10.87 2.76 -4.99
CA PRO A 134 -10.54 4.18 -4.90
C PRO A 134 -11.69 5.01 -5.47
N ILE A 135 -12.21 5.95 -4.69
CA ILE A 135 -13.38 6.74 -5.11
C ILE A 135 -13.16 7.50 -6.42
N ALA A 136 -11.92 7.92 -6.69
CA ALA A 136 -11.59 8.62 -7.93
C ALA A 136 -11.83 7.77 -9.18
N THR A 137 -11.67 6.43 -9.09
CA THR A 137 -11.88 5.53 -10.23
C THR A 137 -13.36 5.37 -10.61
N VAL A 138 -14.28 5.69 -9.69
CA VAL A 138 -15.73 5.63 -9.90
C VAL A 138 -16.39 7.01 -9.90
N SER A 139 -15.65 8.09 -9.74
CA SER A 139 -16.19 9.44 -9.55
C SER A 139 -17.07 9.91 -10.69
N SER A 140 -16.76 9.53 -11.94
CA SER A 140 -17.52 9.92 -13.12
C SER A 140 -18.91 9.28 -13.21
N ILE A 141 -19.12 8.13 -12.57
CA ILE A 141 -20.36 7.33 -12.66
C ILE A 141 -21.10 7.19 -11.33
N ILE A 142 -20.55 7.73 -10.24
CA ILE A 142 -21.12 7.56 -8.90
C ILE A 142 -22.54 8.09 -8.77
N HIS A 143 -22.89 9.14 -9.54
CA HIS A 143 -24.23 9.73 -9.58
C HIS A 143 -25.25 8.83 -10.28
N ASP A 144 -24.81 7.96 -11.19
CA ASP A 144 -25.65 7.06 -11.96
C ASP A 144 -25.86 5.72 -11.26
N PHE A 145 -25.14 5.45 -10.18
CA PHE A 145 -25.19 4.18 -9.46
C PHE A 145 -26.59 3.82 -8.97
N PRO A 146 -27.38 4.71 -8.32
CA PRO A 146 -28.72 4.36 -7.87
C PRO A 146 -29.66 3.97 -9.00
N GLN A 147 -29.53 4.62 -10.16
CA GLN A 147 -30.37 4.34 -11.34
C GLN A 147 -30.03 2.98 -11.95
N ASN A 148 -28.79 2.52 -11.80
CA ASN A 148 -28.30 1.23 -12.29
C ASN A 148 -28.36 0.12 -11.22
N GLY A 149 -28.98 0.37 -10.07
CA GLY A 149 -29.14 -0.62 -8.99
C GLY A 149 -27.89 -0.84 -8.14
N PHE A 150 -26.90 0.06 -8.21
CA PHE A 150 -25.71 0.01 -7.36
C PHE A 150 -25.86 0.91 -6.13
N THR A 151 -25.25 0.49 -5.03
CA THR A 151 -25.14 1.29 -3.81
C THR A 151 -23.66 1.46 -3.48
N VAL A 152 -23.24 2.71 -3.21
CA VAL A 152 -21.89 3.03 -2.75
C VAL A 152 -21.90 3.19 -1.24
N VAL A 153 -21.07 2.43 -0.55
CA VAL A 153 -20.91 2.52 0.90
C VAL A 153 -19.47 2.97 1.19
N PRO A 154 -19.26 4.16 1.76
CA PRO A 154 -17.93 4.58 2.18
C PRO A 154 -17.38 3.63 3.26
N ASN A 155 -16.17 3.12 3.05
CA ASN A 155 -15.48 2.34 4.06
C ASN A 155 -14.35 3.18 4.68
N ARG A 156 -14.60 3.74 5.87
CA ARG A 156 -13.63 4.60 6.56
C ARG A 156 -12.35 3.85 6.98
N ASP A 157 -12.47 2.57 7.26
CA ASP A 157 -11.34 1.76 7.74
C ASP A 157 -10.30 1.52 6.64
N SER A 158 -10.72 1.68 5.37
CA SER A 158 -9.86 1.59 4.18
C SER A 158 -9.40 2.97 3.65
N TRP A 159 -9.56 4.04 4.42
CA TRP A 159 -9.07 5.36 3.99
C TRP A 159 -7.56 5.44 4.12
N GLU A 160 -6.93 5.95 3.08
CA GLU A 160 -5.51 6.25 3.09
C GLU A 160 -5.23 7.54 3.89
N TYR A 161 -4.15 7.53 4.64
CA TYR A 161 -3.67 8.72 5.34
C TYR A 161 -2.62 9.42 4.49
N ILE A 162 -2.94 10.63 4.04
CA ILE A 162 -2.01 11.48 3.30
C ILE A 162 -1.37 12.44 4.29
N LEU A 163 -0.05 12.41 4.36
CA LEU A 163 0.74 13.25 5.26
C LEU A 163 1.62 14.20 4.43
N ASP A 164 1.66 15.46 4.84
CA ASP A 164 2.63 16.42 4.32
C ASP A 164 4.00 16.11 4.93
N VAL A 165 4.94 15.64 4.09
CA VAL A 165 6.28 15.25 4.51
C VAL A 165 7.02 16.41 5.16
N LYS A 166 6.92 17.62 4.57
CA LYS A 166 7.60 18.81 5.08
C LYS A 166 7.04 19.22 6.44
N ALA A 167 5.72 19.28 6.58
CA ALA A 167 5.10 19.61 7.87
C ALA A 167 5.44 18.60 8.96
N HIS A 168 5.57 17.30 8.61
CA HIS A 168 5.99 16.24 9.53
C HIS A 168 7.46 16.30 9.90
N ALA A 169 8.34 16.67 8.97
CA ALA A 169 9.77 16.83 9.23
C ALA A 169 10.08 18.11 10.04
N GLU A 170 9.42 19.20 9.71
CA GLU A 170 9.63 20.49 10.41
C GLU A 170 8.78 20.62 11.68
N LEU A 171 7.77 19.75 11.85
CA LEU A 171 6.85 19.75 13.01
C LEU A 171 6.18 21.11 13.21
N ILE A 172 5.78 21.79 12.13
CA ILE A 172 5.19 23.13 12.18
C ILE A 172 3.70 23.03 12.47
N GLY A 173 3.24 23.85 13.43
CA GLY A 173 1.84 23.95 13.81
C GLY A 173 1.53 23.33 15.17
N ARG A 174 0.41 23.75 15.75
CA ARG A 174 -0.04 23.30 17.07
C ARG A 174 -0.44 21.82 17.09
N GLU A 175 -0.89 21.30 15.98
CA GLU A 175 -1.23 19.89 15.78
C GLU A 175 -0.04 18.97 16.02
N TYR A 176 1.19 19.47 15.85
CA TYR A 176 2.42 18.70 16.09
C TYR A 176 2.97 18.82 17.52
N ASP A 177 2.38 19.66 18.40
CA ASP A 177 2.92 19.89 19.75
C ASP A 177 2.99 18.62 20.60
N SER A 178 2.01 17.71 20.46
CA SER A 178 2.04 16.42 21.15
C SER A 178 3.15 15.51 20.62
N ARG A 179 3.35 15.51 19.30
CA ARG A 179 4.40 14.73 18.64
C ARG A 179 5.79 15.26 18.98
N LYS A 180 6.00 16.58 18.96
CA LYS A 180 7.26 17.22 19.43
C LYS A 180 7.64 16.75 20.82
N ARG A 181 6.69 16.82 21.76
CA ARG A 181 6.91 16.35 23.13
C ARG A 181 7.22 14.85 23.18
N GLY A 182 6.56 14.05 22.34
CA GLY A 182 6.82 12.61 22.22
C GLY A 182 8.22 12.31 21.74
N ILE A 183 8.68 13.01 20.69
CA ILE A 183 10.03 12.89 20.13
C ILE A 183 11.08 13.31 21.15
N GLN A 184 10.93 14.50 21.76
CA GLN A 184 11.85 15.00 22.78
C GLN A 184 11.93 14.07 23.99
N TRP A 185 10.78 13.48 24.39
CA TRP A 185 10.75 12.51 25.48
C TRP A 185 11.55 11.25 25.10
N PHE A 186 11.37 10.71 23.87
CA PHE A 186 12.10 9.54 23.40
C PHE A 186 13.61 9.79 23.36
N GLU A 187 14.04 10.92 22.80
CA GLU A 187 15.45 11.31 22.72
C GLU A 187 16.08 11.52 24.10
N HIS A 188 15.33 12.09 25.04
CA HIS A 188 15.80 12.29 26.42
C HIS A 188 15.96 10.94 27.15
N GLU A 189 14.95 10.08 27.06
CA GLU A 189 14.97 8.76 27.73
C GLU A 189 16.13 7.89 27.22
N HIS A 190 16.42 7.95 25.93
CA HIS A 190 17.47 7.19 25.29
C HIS A 190 18.77 7.97 25.05
N SER A 191 18.98 9.07 25.79
CA SER A 191 20.13 9.98 25.59
C SER A 191 21.49 9.35 25.86
N HIS A 192 21.53 8.24 26.56
CA HIS A 192 22.75 7.47 26.88
C HIS A 192 22.98 6.28 25.94
N GLU A 193 22.04 6.03 25.03
CA GLU A 193 22.13 4.98 24.00
C GLU A 193 22.44 5.61 22.64
N LYS A 194 23.11 4.87 21.78
CA LYS A 194 23.37 5.33 20.43
C LYS A 194 22.18 5.04 19.54
N ILE A 195 21.47 6.12 19.14
CA ILE A 195 20.38 6.04 18.17
C ILE A 195 20.96 6.26 16.77
N ASP A 196 20.89 5.25 15.91
CA ASP A 196 21.28 5.36 14.50
C ASP A 196 20.07 5.22 13.57
N LEU A 197 20.16 5.85 12.39
CA LEU A 197 19.28 5.65 11.26
C LEU A 197 20.10 5.26 10.05
N GLU A 198 19.76 4.15 9.45
CA GLU A 198 20.32 3.68 8.19
C GLU A 198 19.26 3.79 7.10
N TYR A 199 19.61 4.30 5.91
CA TYR A 199 18.76 4.35 4.74
C TYR A 199 19.34 3.49 3.63
N PHE A 200 18.46 2.67 3.02
CA PHE A 200 18.82 1.75 1.95
C PHE A 200 17.93 2.02 0.73
N SER A 201 18.54 2.57 -0.33
CA SER A 201 17.90 2.70 -1.64
C SER A 201 17.95 1.39 -2.43
N HIS A 202 18.92 0.53 -2.11
CA HIS A 202 19.11 -0.77 -2.75
C HIS A 202 19.32 -1.82 -1.65
N PRO A 203 18.23 -2.36 -1.09
CA PRO A 203 18.31 -3.38 -0.05
C PRO A 203 19.03 -4.64 -0.54
N ASN A 204 19.84 -5.22 0.33
CA ASN A 204 20.59 -6.44 0.07
C ASN A 204 20.15 -7.59 1.00
N ASP A 205 20.70 -8.78 0.78
CA ASP A 205 20.31 -9.97 1.57
C ASP A 205 20.73 -9.86 3.04
N GLU A 206 21.80 -9.12 3.36
CA GLU A 206 22.20 -8.86 4.73
C GLU A 206 21.11 -8.06 5.48
N LEU A 207 20.61 -7.00 4.85
CA LEU A 207 19.48 -6.23 5.39
C LEU A 207 18.24 -7.10 5.55
N LYS A 208 17.87 -7.89 4.53
CA LYS A 208 16.72 -8.78 4.60
C LYS A 208 16.81 -9.71 5.81
N ASN A 209 17.97 -10.32 6.04
CA ASN A 209 18.20 -11.21 7.19
C ASN A 209 18.04 -10.47 8.53
N ARG A 210 18.60 -9.27 8.67
CA ARG A 210 18.44 -8.43 9.88
C ARG A 210 16.97 -8.11 10.14
N LEU A 211 16.18 -7.81 9.09
CA LEU A 211 14.74 -7.53 9.21
C LEU A 211 13.95 -8.79 9.58
N TYR A 212 14.28 -9.95 9.01
CA TYR A 212 13.64 -11.22 9.39
C TYR A 212 13.88 -11.57 10.86
N GLU A 213 15.07 -11.34 11.37
CA GLU A 213 15.38 -11.51 12.78
C GLU A 213 14.54 -10.58 13.66
N ALA A 214 14.45 -9.29 13.31
CA ALA A 214 13.68 -8.31 14.06
C ALA A 214 12.19 -8.65 14.11
N ILE A 215 11.56 -8.99 12.97
CA ILE A 215 10.13 -9.32 12.94
C ILE A 215 9.83 -10.65 13.66
N SER A 216 10.76 -11.60 13.62
CA SER A 216 10.60 -12.87 14.34
C SER A 216 10.59 -12.66 15.85
N LEU A 217 11.44 -11.79 16.37
CA LEU A 217 11.45 -11.42 17.80
C LEU A 217 10.13 -10.70 18.17
N TRP A 218 9.65 -9.78 17.32
CA TRP A 218 8.40 -9.06 17.59
C TRP A 218 7.18 -9.96 17.53
N GLN A 219 7.16 -10.96 16.63
CA GLN A 219 6.08 -11.95 16.60
C GLN A 219 6.01 -12.78 17.89
N LEU A 220 7.15 -13.13 18.47
CA LEU A 220 7.19 -13.87 19.74
C LEU A 220 6.58 -13.06 20.88
N THR A 221 6.85 -11.75 20.94
CA THR A 221 6.26 -10.88 21.96
C THR A 221 4.78 -10.56 21.71
N ALA A 222 4.34 -10.51 20.45
CA ALA A 222 2.95 -10.26 20.08
C ALA A 222 2.01 -11.44 20.35
N LYS A 223 2.52 -12.68 20.37
CA LYS A 223 1.74 -13.92 20.67
C LYS A 223 1.07 -13.90 22.04
N GLU A 224 1.47 -13.04 22.93
CA GLU A 224 0.87 -12.86 24.24
C GLU A 224 -0.38 -11.93 24.22
N SER A 225 -0.72 -11.34 23.06
CA SER A 225 -1.87 -10.44 22.89
C SER A 225 -3.08 -11.14 22.28
N GLU A 226 -4.30 -10.68 22.62
CA GLU A 226 -5.59 -11.27 22.18
C GLU A 226 -5.92 -11.11 20.68
N THR A 227 -5.07 -10.44 19.86
CA THR A 227 -5.31 -10.17 18.44
C THR A 227 -4.46 -11.03 17.50
N PHE A 228 -4.32 -12.31 17.81
CA PHE A 228 -3.37 -13.23 17.19
C PHE A 228 -3.54 -13.41 15.66
N ASP A 229 -4.77 -13.46 15.14
CA ASP A 229 -5.02 -13.72 13.70
C ASP A 229 -4.59 -12.55 12.82
N ASP A 230 -4.86 -11.31 13.22
CA ASP A 230 -4.45 -10.11 12.48
C ASP A 230 -2.92 -9.95 12.50
N THR A 231 -2.29 -10.30 13.64
CA THR A 231 -0.83 -10.24 13.80
C THR A 231 -0.11 -11.26 12.90
N ASN A 232 -0.68 -12.44 12.67
CA ASN A 232 -0.09 -13.44 11.79
C ASN A 232 -0.13 -13.00 10.32
N ARG A 233 -1.26 -12.44 9.86
CA ARG A 233 -1.38 -11.93 8.49
C ARG A 233 -0.44 -10.77 8.21
N GLU A 234 -0.31 -9.86 9.17
CA GLU A 234 0.64 -8.77 9.07
C GLU A 234 2.08 -9.28 9.03
N PHE A 235 2.41 -10.32 9.80
CA PHE A 235 3.72 -10.95 9.76
C PHE A 235 4.00 -11.59 8.40
N GLU A 236 3.05 -12.31 7.83
CA GLU A 236 3.15 -12.89 6.50
C GLU A 236 3.34 -11.81 5.43
N ALA A 237 2.55 -10.73 5.46
CA ALA A 237 2.71 -9.60 4.56
C ALA A 237 4.10 -8.96 4.67
N LEU A 238 4.65 -8.87 5.89
CA LEU A 238 6.01 -8.38 6.12
C LEU A 238 7.07 -9.33 5.53
N VAL A 239 6.90 -10.64 5.69
CA VAL A 239 7.81 -11.64 5.09
C VAL A 239 7.85 -11.47 3.57
N TYR A 240 6.69 -11.34 2.91
CA TYR A 240 6.63 -11.05 1.47
C TYR A 240 7.25 -9.71 1.11
N ALA A 241 6.97 -8.66 1.90
CA ALA A 241 7.52 -7.33 1.66
C ALA A 241 9.05 -7.32 1.75
N ILE A 242 9.64 -7.96 2.77
CA ILE A 242 11.08 -8.08 2.95
C ILE A 242 11.69 -8.93 1.84
N GLY A 243 11.08 -10.05 1.48
CA GLY A 243 11.55 -10.95 0.43
C GLY A 243 11.67 -10.28 -0.94
N THR A 244 10.83 -9.29 -1.21
CA THR A 244 10.73 -8.58 -2.51
C THR A 244 11.22 -7.13 -2.46
N LEU A 245 12.05 -6.76 -1.49
CA LEU A 245 12.58 -5.40 -1.36
C LEU A 245 13.29 -4.92 -2.63
N ASP A 246 14.07 -5.77 -3.26
CA ASP A 246 14.82 -5.51 -4.49
C ASP A 246 13.95 -5.60 -5.76
N THR A 247 12.84 -6.31 -5.70
CA THR A 247 11.98 -6.58 -6.87
C THR A 247 11.13 -5.37 -7.25
N PHE A 248 10.58 -4.65 -6.27
CA PHE A 248 9.64 -3.54 -6.50
C PHE A 248 10.27 -2.16 -6.25
N ASN A 249 11.59 -2.06 -6.37
CA ASN A 249 12.31 -0.80 -6.12
C ASN A 249 11.90 -0.13 -4.80
N ARG A 250 11.80 -0.94 -3.75
CA ARG A 250 11.45 -0.45 -2.42
C ARG A 250 12.67 0.10 -1.71
N HIS A 251 12.45 1.15 -0.97
CA HIS A 251 13.41 1.73 -0.06
C HIS A 251 13.15 1.24 1.36
N CYS A 252 14.19 1.22 2.17
CA CYS A 252 14.07 0.86 3.57
C CYS A 252 14.82 1.84 4.46
N ILE A 253 14.21 2.20 5.59
CA ILE A 253 14.94 2.80 6.72
C ILE A 253 14.99 1.81 7.86
N VAL A 254 16.09 1.81 8.60
CA VAL A 254 16.28 1.01 9.82
C VAL A 254 16.68 1.93 10.96
N LEU A 255 16.02 1.78 12.09
CA LEU A 255 16.28 2.51 13.32
C LEU A 255 16.87 1.56 14.36
N THR A 256 18.02 1.91 14.93
CA THR A 256 18.69 1.08 15.93
C THR A 256 18.99 1.86 17.21
N LEU A 257 18.89 1.15 18.35
CA LEU A 257 19.41 1.54 19.66
C LEU A 257 20.57 0.59 20.02
N ASP A 258 21.77 1.11 20.17
CA ASP A 258 22.98 0.31 20.44
C ASP A 258 23.07 -0.93 19.51
N SER A 259 22.85 -0.71 18.21
CA SER A 259 22.82 -1.73 17.13
C SER A 259 21.64 -2.69 17.13
N ARG A 260 20.72 -2.65 18.12
CA ARG A 260 19.48 -3.43 18.12
C ARG A 260 18.42 -2.70 17.31
N ILE A 261 17.81 -3.36 16.33
CA ILE A 261 16.69 -2.79 15.57
C ILE A 261 15.49 -2.59 16.48
N PHE A 262 15.01 -1.35 16.57
CA PHE A 262 13.77 -1.00 17.26
C PHE A 262 12.67 -0.48 16.32
N GLY A 263 13.02 -0.22 15.06
CA GLY A 263 12.05 0.18 14.06
C GLY A 263 12.60 0.07 12.65
N PHE A 264 11.72 -0.11 11.69
CA PHE A 264 12.03 0.03 10.28
C PHE A 264 10.80 0.47 9.47
N GLY A 265 11.05 1.11 8.32
CA GLY A 265 10.02 1.48 7.35
C GLY A 265 10.39 0.96 5.98
N ILE A 266 9.41 0.36 5.28
CA ILE A 266 9.51 -0.06 3.88
C ILE A 266 8.55 0.80 3.08
N PHE A 267 9.06 1.47 2.05
CA PHE A 267 8.29 2.40 1.22
C PHE A 267 8.76 2.36 -0.23
N ALA A 268 7.91 2.84 -1.14
CA ALA A 268 8.25 3.06 -2.53
C ALA A 268 8.03 4.54 -2.88
N ILE A 269 8.77 5.06 -3.86
CA ILE A 269 8.66 6.45 -4.31
C ILE A 269 8.11 6.45 -5.74
N PHE A 270 7.07 7.24 -5.96
CA PHE A 270 6.45 7.49 -7.26
C PHE A 270 6.35 9.02 -7.43
N ASP A 271 7.18 9.57 -8.30
CA ASP A 271 7.31 11.01 -8.53
C ASP A 271 7.52 11.79 -7.23
N ASP A 272 6.56 12.60 -6.81
CA ASP A 272 6.57 13.42 -5.60
C ASP A 272 5.90 12.75 -4.39
N THR A 273 5.58 11.46 -4.47
CA THR A 273 4.82 10.74 -3.45
C THR A 273 5.56 9.51 -2.97
N ALA A 274 5.72 9.40 -1.66
CA ALA A 274 6.20 8.17 -1.02
C ALA A 274 5.03 7.35 -0.48
N ILE A 275 4.97 6.07 -0.84
CA ILE A 275 3.99 5.12 -0.36
C ILE A 275 4.64 4.22 0.68
N ALA A 276 4.32 4.46 1.95
CA ALA A 276 4.78 3.62 3.05
C ALA A 276 3.90 2.36 3.15
N GLY A 277 4.43 1.23 2.71
CA GLY A 277 3.75 -0.06 2.82
C GLY A 277 3.76 -0.62 4.24
N HIS A 278 4.89 -0.46 4.93
CA HIS A 278 5.07 -0.96 6.29
C HIS A 278 5.91 0.02 7.10
N LEU A 279 5.45 0.34 8.30
CA LEU A 279 6.25 0.99 9.35
C LEU A 279 6.07 0.18 10.62
N LYS A 280 7.14 -0.47 11.06
CA LYS A 280 7.16 -1.32 12.25
C LYS A 280 8.09 -0.78 13.31
N VAL A 281 7.67 -0.86 14.55
CA VAL A 281 8.43 -0.39 15.71
C VAL A 281 8.23 -1.32 16.90
N ASP A 282 9.19 -1.36 17.80
CA ASP A 282 9.11 -2.05 19.09
C ASP A 282 8.23 -1.22 20.04
N TYR A 283 6.95 -1.56 20.12
CA TYR A 283 5.98 -0.86 20.97
C TYR A 283 6.24 -0.97 22.48
N SER A 284 7.20 -1.78 22.91
CA SER A 284 7.67 -1.76 24.31
C SER A 284 8.37 -0.43 24.65
N LEU A 285 8.87 0.28 23.65
CA LEU A 285 9.48 1.60 23.78
C LEU A 285 8.40 2.68 23.68
N ARG A 286 8.24 3.43 24.74
CA ARG A 286 7.24 4.51 24.79
C ARG A 286 7.56 5.60 23.77
N ARG A 287 6.56 6.12 23.05
CA ARG A 287 6.68 7.18 22.04
C ARG A 287 7.53 6.82 20.81
N VAL A 288 7.89 5.59 20.66
CA VAL A 288 8.70 5.10 19.52
C VAL A 288 8.05 5.40 18.16
N PHE A 289 6.72 5.30 18.04
CA PHE A 289 6.01 5.56 16.78
C PHE A 289 6.10 7.04 16.36
N ASP A 290 5.97 7.97 17.30
CA ASP A 290 6.15 9.40 17.03
C ASP A 290 7.57 9.68 16.52
N TYR A 291 8.57 9.05 17.15
CA TYR A 291 9.97 9.18 16.76
C TYR A 291 10.24 8.55 15.38
N ALA A 292 9.78 7.33 15.14
CA ALA A 292 10.00 6.62 13.88
C ALA A 292 9.36 7.34 12.68
N THR A 293 8.12 7.84 12.82
CA THR A 293 7.45 8.61 11.77
C THR A 293 8.16 9.94 11.48
N TYR A 294 8.68 10.60 12.50
CA TYR A 294 9.51 11.81 12.34
C TYR A 294 10.81 11.51 11.57
N ARG A 295 11.52 10.45 11.95
CA ARG A 295 12.78 10.06 11.29
C ARG A 295 12.54 9.62 9.82
N LEU A 296 11.42 8.95 9.53
CA LEU A 296 11.01 8.65 8.16
C LEU A 296 10.75 9.94 7.37
N ALA A 297 10.03 10.91 7.94
CA ALA A 297 9.77 12.18 7.28
C ALA A 297 11.05 12.96 6.94
N LEU A 298 12.06 12.94 7.84
CA LEU A 298 13.36 13.57 7.58
C LEU A 298 14.10 12.92 6.40
N VAL A 299 14.02 11.61 6.23
CA VAL A 299 14.60 10.94 5.06
C VAL A 299 13.83 11.28 3.79
N LEU A 300 12.50 11.28 3.87
CA LEU A 300 11.64 11.50 2.71
C LEU A 300 11.71 12.94 2.18
N ILE A 301 11.96 13.93 3.04
CA ILE A 301 12.09 15.32 2.60
C ILE A 301 13.22 15.49 1.58
N ASP A 302 14.31 14.76 1.77
CA ASP A 302 15.49 14.80 0.87
C ASP A 302 15.28 13.98 -0.42
N LEU A 303 14.31 13.07 -0.43
CA LEU A 303 14.06 12.15 -1.55
C LEU A 303 12.90 12.59 -2.44
N VAL A 304 11.89 13.25 -1.89
CA VAL A 304 10.62 13.56 -2.56
C VAL A 304 10.51 15.05 -2.89
N ILE A 305 11.24 15.91 -2.16
CA ILE A 305 11.22 17.37 -2.38
C ILE A 305 12.54 17.76 -3.05
N PRO A 306 12.53 18.10 -4.36
CA PRO A 306 13.72 18.53 -5.08
C PRO A 306 14.25 19.91 -4.63
#